data_52df5d1c37163925ebf99458a323a071
#
_entry.id   52df5d1c37163925ebf99458a323a071
#
_cell.length_a   1.000
_cell.length_b   1.000
_cell.length_c   1.000
_cell.angle_alpha   90.00
_cell.angle_beta   90.00
_cell.angle_gamma   90.00
#
_symmetry.space_group_name_H-M   'P 1'
#
loop_
_entity.id
_entity.type
_entity.pdbx_description
1 polymer ?
#
loop_
_entity_poly.entity_id
_entity_poly.type
_entity_poly.pdbx_seq_one_letter_code
_entity_poly.pdbx_strand_id
1 'polypeptide(L)'
;MSTLPELEEVQEDFNMGIICAQQVLAHFADRLGLTEETALRIASAFGSGMGKAEVCGCVSGSLMVLGMLHGPSGPCSRPQKDAFYARRDAFTGAFAKAHGSLQCRGVLGHDITTPEGMAAVKQNNLFIKTCAPLVCHTCALLEDYL
;
A
#
# COMPACT_ATOMS: atom_id res chain seq x y z
N MET A 1 -6.42 -16.28 12.72
CA MET A 1 -7.17 -15.02 12.91
C MET A 1 -6.26 -13.86 12.52
N SER A 2 -6.69 -13.06 11.56
CA SER A 2 -5.86 -11.93 11.16
C SER A 2 -6.12 -10.77 12.13
N THR A 3 -5.02 -10.17 12.62
CA THR A 3 -5.06 -8.96 13.40
C THR A 3 -4.72 -7.78 12.50
N LEU A 4 -5.36 -6.65 12.72
CA LEU A 4 -5.00 -5.43 12.00
C LEU A 4 -3.73 -4.83 12.61
N PRO A 5 -2.94 -4.10 11.83
CA PRO A 5 -1.76 -3.46 12.39
C PRO A 5 -2.16 -2.37 13.39
N GLU A 6 -1.41 -2.30 14.48
CA GLU A 6 -1.59 -1.27 15.50
C GLU A 6 -1.01 0.05 15.02
N LEU A 7 -1.75 1.14 15.21
CA LEU A 7 -1.32 2.45 14.72
C LEU A 7 0.05 2.86 15.26
N GLU A 8 0.28 2.64 16.54
CA GLU A 8 1.56 3.01 17.16
C GLU A 8 2.74 2.25 16.56
N GLU A 9 2.56 0.96 16.27
CA GLU A 9 3.59 0.14 15.62
C GLU A 9 3.85 0.64 14.19
N VAL A 10 2.79 0.98 13.46
CA VAL A 10 2.92 1.51 12.09
C VAL A 10 3.68 2.84 12.11
N GLN A 11 3.36 3.72 13.05
CA GLN A 11 4.06 4.99 13.21
C GLN A 11 5.54 4.79 13.52
N GLU A 12 5.85 3.86 14.42
CA GLU A 12 7.22 3.53 14.77
C GLU A 12 7.98 2.97 13.58
N ASP A 13 7.35 2.08 12.81
CA ASP A 13 7.96 1.52 11.59
C ASP A 13 8.28 2.60 10.56
N PHE A 14 7.40 3.58 10.36
CA PHE A 14 7.70 4.73 9.52
C PHE A 14 8.93 5.50 10.03
N ASN A 15 9.03 5.70 11.33
CA ASN A 15 10.19 6.37 11.94
C ASN A 15 11.50 5.59 11.73
N MET A 16 11.39 4.27 11.58
CA MET A 16 12.53 3.38 11.33
C MET A 16 12.83 3.18 9.84
N GLY A 17 12.14 3.89 8.96
CA GLY A 17 12.37 3.83 7.52
C GLY A 17 11.61 2.75 6.77
N ILE A 18 10.67 2.09 7.42
CA ILE A 18 9.80 1.10 6.77
C ILE A 18 8.60 1.84 6.19
N ILE A 19 8.48 1.83 4.88
CA ILE A 19 7.52 2.66 4.15
C ILE A 19 6.18 1.96 3.91
N CYS A 20 5.19 2.70 3.42
CA CYS A 20 3.81 2.25 3.28
C CYS A 20 3.66 0.92 2.52
N ALA A 21 4.25 0.79 1.34
CA ALA A 21 4.16 -0.45 0.55
C ALA A 21 4.77 -1.64 1.29
N GLN A 22 5.90 -1.41 1.95
CA GLN A 22 6.57 -2.44 2.74
C GLN A 22 5.69 -2.89 3.91
N GLN A 23 5.09 -1.95 4.62
CA GLN A 23 4.26 -2.27 5.78
C GLN A 23 3.01 -3.06 5.39
N VAL A 24 2.35 -2.69 4.30
CA VAL A 24 1.17 -3.42 3.82
C VAL A 24 1.55 -4.84 3.42
N LEU A 25 2.58 -5.02 2.60
CA LEU A 25 2.97 -6.36 2.16
C LEU A 25 3.46 -7.23 3.32
N ALA A 26 4.27 -6.66 4.21
CA ALA A 26 4.79 -7.39 5.37
C ALA A 26 3.67 -7.83 6.33
N HIS A 27 2.62 -7.01 6.48
CA HIS A 27 1.48 -7.37 7.33
C HIS A 27 0.82 -8.68 6.89
N PHE A 28 0.77 -8.93 5.58
CA PHE A 28 0.16 -10.13 5.02
C PHE A 28 1.15 -11.24 4.71
N ALA A 29 2.44 -11.06 4.99
CA ALA A 29 3.50 -11.97 4.57
C ALA A 29 3.24 -13.43 4.97
N ASP A 30 2.84 -13.70 6.20
CA ASP A 30 2.56 -15.06 6.67
C ASP A 30 1.48 -15.75 5.84
N ARG A 31 0.41 -15.03 5.52
CA ARG A 31 -0.70 -15.56 4.71
C ARG A 31 -0.26 -15.85 3.27
N LEU A 32 0.78 -15.17 2.80
CA LEU A 32 1.31 -15.31 1.46
C LEU A 32 2.44 -16.35 1.37
N GLY A 33 2.85 -16.90 2.50
CA GLY A 33 3.99 -17.81 2.54
C GLY A 33 5.34 -17.10 2.34
N LEU A 34 5.39 -15.80 2.60
CA LEU A 34 6.61 -15.00 2.51
C LEU A 34 7.19 -14.76 3.90
N THR A 35 8.52 -14.68 3.98
CA THR A 35 9.16 -14.14 5.18
C THR A 35 8.94 -12.63 5.22
N GLU A 36 8.99 -12.05 6.41
CA GLU A 36 8.91 -10.60 6.57
C GLU A 36 10.03 -9.91 5.78
N GLU A 37 11.25 -10.43 5.86
CA GLU A 37 12.39 -9.89 5.11
C GLU A 37 12.13 -9.86 3.61
N THR A 38 11.62 -10.95 3.05
CA THR A 38 11.31 -11.02 1.62
C THR A 38 10.24 -9.99 1.23
N ALA A 39 9.19 -9.88 2.03
CA ALA A 39 8.12 -8.90 1.79
C ALA A 39 8.65 -7.47 1.81
N LEU A 40 9.47 -7.12 2.80
CA LEU A 40 10.07 -5.79 2.89
C LEU A 40 10.97 -5.49 1.69
N ARG A 41 11.73 -6.47 1.24
CA ARG A 41 12.63 -6.29 0.08
C ARG A 41 11.86 -6.10 -1.22
N ILE A 42 10.82 -6.89 -1.45
CA ILE A 42 9.99 -6.78 -2.67
C ILE A 42 9.39 -5.38 -2.79
N ALA A 43 8.88 -4.84 -1.70
CA ALA A 43 8.15 -3.58 -1.71
C ALA A 43 9.03 -2.34 -1.48
N SER A 44 10.34 -2.51 -1.31
CA SER A 44 11.25 -1.46 -0.85
C SER A 44 11.31 -0.22 -1.73
N ALA A 45 11.05 -0.34 -3.04
CA ALA A 45 11.11 0.79 -3.97
C ALA A 45 9.74 1.39 -4.32
N PHE A 46 8.66 0.91 -3.69
CA PHE A 46 7.29 1.29 -4.07
C PHE A 46 6.67 2.37 -3.17
N GLY A 47 7.33 2.75 -2.10
CA GLY A 47 6.84 3.82 -1.24
C GLY A 47 6.97 5.20 -1.88
N SER A 48 6.27 6.17 -1.33
CA SER A 48 6.26 7.54 -1.86
C SER A 48 5.86 7.61 -3.33
N GLY A 49 4.92 6.74 -3.74
CA GLY A 49 4.48 6.64 -5.13
C GLY A 49 5.62 6.28 -6.07
N MET A 50 6.43 5.29 -5.68
CA MET A 50 7.65 4.86 -6.38
C MET A 50 8.70 6.00 -6.45
N GLY A 51 8.73 6.85 -5.43
CA GLY A 51 9.61 8.01 -5.40
C GLY A 51 9.21 9.12 -6.38
N LYS A 52 8.04 9.00 -7.01
CA LYS A 52 7.55 9.93 -8.04
C LYS A 52 6.23 10.59 -7.64
N ALA A 53 5.79 10.41 -6.40
CA ALA A 53 4.49 10.87 -5.91
C ALA A 53 3.32 10.36 -6.77
N GLU A 54 3.48 9.22 -7.41
CA GLU A 54 2.47 8.57 -8.25
C GLU A 54 1.62 7.62 -7.41
N VAL A 55 1.43 6.36 -7.82
CA VAL A 55 0.55 5.44 -7.12
C VAL A 55 0.99 5.26 -5.66
N CYS A 56 0.06 5.46 -4.73
CA CYS A 56 0.30 5.31 -3.30
C CYS A 56 0.84 3.90 -2.99
N GLY A 57 1.85 3.82 -2.13
CA GLY A 57 2.44 2.55 -1.72
C GLY A 57 1.45 1.61 -1.04
N CYS A 58 0.43 2.16 -0.37
CA CYS A 58 -0.66 1.34 0.18
C CYS A 58 -1.43 0.62 -0.93
N VAL A 59 -1.60 1.26 -2.08
CA VAL A 59 -2.26 0.64 -3.24
C VAL A 59 -1.36 -0.41 -3.88
N SER A 60 -0.12 -0.06 -4.20
CA SER A 60 0.79 -1.01 -4.85
C SER A 60 1.08 -2.22 -3.96
N GLY A 61 1.29 -2.01 -2.66
CA GLY A 61 1.46 -3.12 -1.71
C GLY A 61 0.24 -4.03 -1.66
N SER A 62 -0.95 -3.45 -1.67
CA SER A 62 -2.20 -4.21 -1.69
C SER A 62 -2.37 -5.03 -2.97
N LEU A 63 -1.99 -4.46 -4.12
CA LEU A 63 -2.04 -5.19 -5.39
C LEU A 63 -1.07 -6.36 -5.41
N MET A 64 0.07 -6.24 -4.74
CA MET A 64 1.00 -7.36 -4.57
C MET A 64 0.34 -8.48 -3.75
N VAL A 65 -0.37 -8.15 -2.69
CA VAL A 65 -1.10 -9.13 -1.86
C VAL A 65 -2.16 -9.84 -2.71
N LEU A 66 -2.97 -9.08 -3.45
CA LEU A 66 -3.99 -9.66 -4.34
C LEU A 66 -3.36 -10.54 -5.40
N GLY A 67 -2.23 -10.13 -5.97
CA GLY A 67 -1.51 -10.91 -6.96
C GLY A 67 -1.01 -12.25 -6.41
N MET A 68 -0.48 -12.25 -5.20
CA MET A 68 -0.02 -13.47 -4.55
C MET A 68 -1.15 -14.46 -4.28
N LEU A 69 -2.33 -13.96 -3.93
CA LEU A 69 -3.47 -14.82 -3.58
C LEU A 69 -4.31 -15.24 -4.78
N HIS A 70 -4.43 -14.40 -5.78
CA HIS A 70 -5.40 -14.59 -6.88
C HIS A 70 -4.83 -14.40 -8.27
N GLY A 71 -3.61 -13.88 -8.40
CA GLY A 71 -3.00 -13.61 -9.69
C GLY A 71 -2.58 -14.88 -10.41
N PRO A 72 -2.54 -14.84 -11.74
CA PRO A 72 -2.04 -15.97 -12.51
C PRO A 72 -0.52 -16.12 -12.30
N SER A 73 -0.08 -17.39 -12.18
CA SER A 73 1.34 -17.71 -11.98
C SER A 73 2.04 -18.12 -13.28
N GLY A 74 1.38 -17.95 -14.42
CA GLY A 74 1.91 -18.29 -15.73
C GLY A 74 0.90 -17.91 -16.81
N PRO A 75 1.03 -18.49 -18.02
CA PRO A 75 0.04 -18.23 -19.07
C PRO A 75 -1.38 -18.53 -18.58
N CYS A 76 -2.31 -17.65 -18.86
CA CYS A 76 -3.68 -17.79 -18.41
C CYS A 76 -4.65 -17.38 -19.51
N SER A 77 -5.90 -17.85 -19.39
CA SER A 77 -6.95 -17.47 -20.33
C SER A 77 -7.39 -16.02 -20.11
N ARG A 78 -8.02 -15.44 -21.10
CA ARG A 78 -8.59 -14.10 -20.99
C ARG A 78 -9.64 -14.00 -19.88
N PRO A 79 -10.58 -14.95 -19.73
CA PRO A 79 -11.52 -14.92 -18.61
C PRO A 79 -10.85 -14.95 -17.24
N GLN A 80 -9.78 -15.73 -17.06
CA GLN A 80 -9.03 -15.75 -15.80
C GLN A 80 -8.37 -14.39 -15.51
N LYS A 81 -7.76 -13.79 -16.52
CA LYS A 81 -7.14 -12.47 -16.39
C LYS A 81 -8.19 -11.41 -16.06
N ASP A 82 -9.32 -11.43 -16.76
CA ASP A 82 -10.39 -10.45 -16.55
C ASP A 82 -10.97 -10.57 -15.13
N ALA A 83 -11.13 -11.79 -14.62
CA ALA A 83 -11.62 -12.03 -13.27
C ALA A 83 -10.67 -11.45 -12.23
N PHE A 84 -9.36 -11.64 -12.41
CA PHE A 84 -8.36 -11.08 -11.51
C PHE A 84 -8.34 -9.54 -11.57
N TYR A 85 -8.39 -8.97 -12.76
CA TYR A 85 -8.41 -7.52 -12.94
C TYR A 85 -9.68 -6.88 -12.39
N ALA A 86 -10.82 -7.58 -12.44
CA ALA A 86 -12.05 -7.12 -11.80
C ALA A 86 -11.88 -6.99 -10.28
N ARG A 87 -11.18 -7.94 -9.65
CA ARG A 87 -10.86 -7.88 -8.22
C ARG A 87 -9.94 -6.70 -7.91
N ARG A 88 -8.91 -6.51 -8.72
CA ARG A 88 -8.01 -5.35 -8.63
C ARG A 88 -8.81 -4.04 -8.69
N ASP A 89 -9.67 -3.92 -9.68
CA ASP A 89 -10.43 -2.69 -9.94
C ASP A 89 -11.47 -2.42 -8.85
N ALA A 90 -12.06 -3.48 -8.29
CA ALA A 90 -12.97 -3.34 -7.16
C ALA A 90 -12.25 -2.77 -5.93
N PHE A 91 -11.05 -3.28 -5.63
CA PHE A 91 -10.27 -2.76 -4.52
C PHE A 91 -9.81 -1.32 -4.76
N THR A 92 -9.22 -1.04 -5.94
CA THR A 92 -8.72 0.31 -6.22
C THR A 92 -9.84 1.33 -6.27
N GLY A 93 -11.01 0.95 -6.77
CA GLY A 93 -12.20 1.80 -6.75
C GLY A 93 -12.64 2.13 -5.32
N ALA A 94 -12.67 1.14 -4.44
CA ALA A 94 -13.01 1.33 -3.03
C ALA A 94 -11.98 2.20 -2.32
N PHE A 95 -10.70 1.99 -2.59
CA PHE A 95 -9.63 2.82 -2.01
C PHE A 95 -9.77 4.29 -2.44
N ALA A 96 -9.95 4.52 -3.74
CA ALA A 96 -10.11 5.88 -4.27
C ALA A 96 -11.34 6.57 -3.69
N LYS A 97 -12.43 5.84 -3.51
CA LYS A 97 -13.66 6.38 -2.90
C LYS A 97 -13.44 6.75 -1.42
N ALA A 98 -12.72 5.91 -0.68
CA ALA A 98 -12.46 6.14 0.74
C ALA A 98 -11.47 7.28 0.99
N HIS A 99 -10.46 7.42 0.13
CA HIS A 99 -9.32 8.31 0.38
C HIS A 99 -9.17 9.44 -0.65
N GLY A 100 -10.04 9.50 -1.64
CA GLY A 100 -10.09 10.60 -2.63
C GLY A 100 -9.10 10.49 -3.77
N SER A 101 -8.13 9.57 -3.71
CA SER A 101 -7.11 9.41 -4.74
C SER A 101 -6.40 8.06 -4.60
N LEU A 102 -5.83 7.59 -5.71
CA LEU A 102 -4.88 6.46 -5.71
C LEU A 102 -3.44 6.93 -5.66
N GLN A 103 -3.20 8.24 -5.81
CA GLN A 103 -1.85 8.77 -5.93
C GLN A 103 -1.33 9.29 -4.60
N CYS A 104 -0.03 9.10 -4.37
CA CYS A 104 0.68 9.63 -3.21
C CYS A 104 0.43 11.14 -3.04
N ARG A 105 0.57 11.91 -4.13
CA ARG A 105 0.34 13.36 -4.10
C ARG A 105 -1.10 13.73 -3.74
N GLY A 106 -2.06 12.92 -4.19
CA GLY A 106 -3.47 13.15 -3.88
C GLY A 106 -3.81 12.82 -2.43
N VAL A 107 -3.24 11.73 -1.90
CA VAL A 107 -3.45 11.30 -0.51
C VAL A 107 -2.79 12.26 0.48
N LEU A 108 -1.55 12.69 0.19
CA LEU A 108 -0.81 13.63 1.04
C LEU A 108 -1.25 15.07 0.87
N GLY A 109 -1.85 15.41 -0.29
CA GLY A 109 -2.17 16.79 -0.64
C GLY A 109 -0.94 17.62 -1.03
N HIS A 110 0.21 16.99 -1.21
CA HIS A 110 1.47 17.64 -1.55
C HIS A 110 2.29 16.74 -2.47
N ASP A 111 3.05 17.35 -3.38
CA ASP A 111 3.97 16.65 -4.27
C ASP A 111 5.35 16.58 -3.61
N ILE A 112 5.72 15.40 -3.10
CA ILE A 112 7.00 15.19 -2.41
C ILE A 112 8.21 15.21 -3.35
N THR A 113 8.00 15.25 -4.67
CA THR A 113 9.09 15.38 -5.63
C THR A 113 9.60 16.82 -5.73
N THR A 114 8.84 17.79 -5.19
CA THR A 114 9.26 19.18 -5.12
C THR A 114 9.81 19.50 -3.73
N PRO A 115 10.80 20.43 -3.63
CA PRO A 115 11.30 20.87 -2.31
C PRO A 115 10.19 21.42 -1.41
N GLU A 116 9.27 22.20 -1.98
CA GLU A 116 8.15 22.80 -1.24
C GLU A 116 7.19 21.73 -0.71
N GLY A 117 6.85 20.76 -1.56
CA GLY A 117 5.94 19.67 -1.18
C GLY A 117 6.54 18.79 -0.09
N MET A 118 7.81 18.41 -0.22
CA MET A 118 8.49 17.61 0.79
C MET A 118 8.63 18.39 2.10
N ALA A 119 8.95 19.68 2.04
CA ALA A 119 9.06 20.53 3.22
C ALA A 119 7.71 20.59 3.96
N ALA A 120 6.61 20.77 3.23
CA ALA A 120 5.26 20.79 3.81
C ALA A 120 4.91 19.48 4.51
N VAL A 121 5.22 18.34 3.87
CA VAL A 121 4.98 17.02 4.45
C VAL A 121 5.77 16.80 5.72
N LYS A 122 7.05 17.14 5.71
CA LYS A 122 7.92 17.01 6.90
C LYS A 122 7.50 17.96 8.02
N GLN A 123 7.25 19.21 7.69
CA GLN A 123 6.86 20.24 8.66
C GLN A 123 5.56 19.88 9.38
N ASN A 124 4.59 19.29 8.67
CA ASN A 124 3.32 18.89 9.21
C ASN A 124 3.30 17.44 9.68
N ASN A 125 4.42 16.72 9.58
CA ASN A 125 4.56 15.32 10.00
C ASN A 125 3.53 14.40 9.34
N LEU A 126 3.28 14.58 8.04
CA LEU A 126 2.19 13.89 7.34
C LEU A 126 2.46 12.41 7.12
N PHE A 127 3.73 11.97 7.06
CA PHE A 127 4.01 10.54 6.98
C PHE A 127 3.46 9.80 8.20
N ILE A 128 3.49 10.42 9.36
CA ILE A 128 2.95 9.85 10.59
C ILE A 128 1.46 10.13 10.73
N LYS A 129 1.02 11.35 10.48
CA LYS A 129 -0.37 11.76 10.70
C LYS A 129 -1.33 11.28 9.63
N THR A 130 -0.86 11.14 8.39
CA THR A 130 -1.69 10.73 7.24
C THR A 130 -1.37 9.31 6.80
N CYS A 131 -0.10 8.99 6.54
CA CYS A 131 0.26 7.71 5.96
C CYS A 131 0.15 6.55 6.94
N ALA A 132 0.45 6.74 8.22
CA ALA A 132 0.34 5.65 9.19
C ALA A 132 -1.11 5.21 9.40
N PRO A 133 -2.08 6.11 9.66
CA PRO A 133 -3.49 5.70 9.68
C PRO A 133 -3.95 5.08 8.38
N LEU A 134 -3.42 5.55 7.24
CA LEU A 134 -3.76 5.02 5.93
C LEU A 134 -3.34 3.57 5.78
N VAL A 135 -2.15 3.19 6.27
CA VAL A 135 -1.70 1.79 6.28
C VAL A 135 -2.71 0.91 7.04
N CYS A 136 -3.11 1.35 8.22
CA CYS A 136 -4.10 0.61 9.03
C CYS A 136 -5.43 0.46 8.30
N HIS A 137 -5.94 1.54 7.74
CA HIS A 137 -7.21 1.54 6.99
C HIS A 137 -7.11 0.67 5.73
N THR A 138 -5.96 0.71 5.06
CA THR A 138 -5.73 -0.09 3.85
C THR A 138 -5.76 -1.58 4.17
N CYS A 139 -5.09 -2.01 5.22
CA CYS A 139 -5.09 -3.42 5.63
C CYS A 139 -6.50 -3.89 5.99
N ALA A 140 -7.28 -3.04 6.67
CA ALA A 140 -8.68 -3.35 6.98
C ALA A 140 -9.53 -3.46 5.72
N LEU A 141 -9.41 -2.50 4.80
CA LEU A 141 -10.14 -2.50 3.54
C LEU A 141 -9.79 -3.72 2.69
N LEU A 142 -8.50 -4.04 2.60
CA LEU A 142 -8.02 -5.14 1.78
C LEU A 142 -8.60 -6.49 2.21
N GLU A 143 -8.87 -6.68 3.51
CA GLU A 143 -9.49 -7.92 4.00
C GLU A 143 -10.80 -8.25 3.29
N ASP A 144 -11.56 -7.26 2.87
CA ASP A 144 -12.82 -7.46 2.16
C ASP A 144 -12.64 -8.00 0.73
N TYR A 145 -11.42 -8.01 0.23
CA TYR A 145 -11.10 -8.39 -1.16
C TYR A 145 -10.19 -9.62 -1.27
N LEU A 146 -9.84 -10.24 -0.16
CA LEU A 146 -8.94 -11.41 -0.12
C LEU A 146 -9.60 -12.75 -0.42
#